data_5b1a046aad31510c52b5f762d6951693
#
_entry.id   5b1a046aad31510c52b5f762d6951693
#
_cell.length_a   1.000
_cell.length_b   1.000
_cell.length_c   1.000
_cell.angle_alpha   90.00
_cell.angle_beta   90.00
_cell.angle_gamma   90.00
#
_symmetry.space_group_name_H-M   'P 1'
#
loop_
_entity.id
_entity.type
_entity.pdbx_description
1 polymer ?
#
loop_
_entity_poly.entity_id
_entity_poly.type
_entity_poly.pdbx_seq_one_letter_code
_entity_poly.pdbx_strand_id
1 'polypeptide(L)'
;MTALQPTRVHRTRLLQVWRSAGWPCRDGVEIDLLAAGLLALQTDSQGYEVLRLTDAGIRELAAARQRGTRALSTHDRLAQRFAQHLLAAGRIVWHELSLRAAIEAEAPGPATPPPVPAAAATASLPALWDDEECTPTPQARAAAQVWRMARPDLFSVRNTTVPAYLQPMVHEVKASRADLLSDLRHAAKRQAYQWLCEECYYVFPAGVAQVEEIPDPFGVWVLHGPVETGRFELLRPARHAGCRLPFAVWMALCKATPLRAEGDPAQVQLGDEGLGEPPGPAEPGGPV
;
A
#
# COMPACT_ATOMS: atom_id res chain seq x y z
N MET A 1 41.12 3.34 9.47
CA MET A 1 40.06 2.92 8.54
C MET A 1 38.76 3.53 9.02
N THR A 2 38.15 4.38 8.21
CA THR A 2 36.86 5.02 8.57
C THR A 2 35.76 3.93 8.54
N ALA A 3 35.03 3.76 9.62
CA ALA A 3 33.94 2.80 9.70
C ALA A 3 32.86 3.15 8.64
N LEU A 4 32.36 2.14 7.91
CA LEU A 4 31.30 2.33 6.94
C LEU A 4 30.07 2.93 7.64
N GLN A 5 29.56 4.05 7.12
CA GLN A 5 28.26 4.58 7.50
C GLN A 5 27.19 4.02 6.54
N PRO A 6 26.34 3.06 6.97
CA PRO A 6 25.39 2.42 6.08
C PRO A 6 24.38 3.42 5.52
N THR A 7 24.33 3.57 4.20
CA THR A 7 23.37 4.40 3.46
C THR A 7 22.01 3.68 3.33
N ARG A 8 21.03 4.37 2.74
CA ARG A 8 19.73 3.76 2.40
C ARG A 8 19.91 2.54 1.48
N VAL A 9 20.84 2.61 0.51
CA VAL A 9 21.10 1.51 -0.43
C VAL A 9 21.65 0.28 0.31
N HIS A 10 22.60 0.48 1.21
CA HIS A 10 23.17 -0.59 2.04
C HIS A 10 22.07 -1.28 2.89
N ARG A 11 21.19 -0.53 3.54
CA ARG A 11 20.09 -1.08 4.35
C ARG A 11 19.06 -1.82 3.51
N THR A 12 18.77 -1.33 2.31
CA THR A 12 17.89 -2.03 1.36
C THR A 12 18.48 -3.38 0.97
N ARG A 13 19.80 -3.44 0.69
CA ARG A 13 20.49 -4.69 0.38
C ARG A 13 20.50 -5.66 1.57
N LEU A 14 20.80 -5.20 2.78
CA LEU A 14 20.71 -6.03 3.98
C LEU A 14 19.31 -6.65 4.14
N LEU A 15 18.26 -5.84 3.92
CA LEU A 15 16.88 -6.31 4.00
C LEU A 15 16.53 -7.33 2.89
N GLN A 16 17.07 -7.17 1.69
CA GLN A 16 16.91 -8.14 0.60
C GLN A 16 17.57 -9.47 0.96
N VAL A 17 18.80 -9.46 1.46
CA VAL A 17 19.52 -10.68 1.91
C VAL A 17 18.76 -11.35 3.06
N TRP A 18 18.21 -10.57 4.02
CA TRP A 18 17.40 -11.11 5.11
C TRP A 18 16.13 -11.84 4.63
N ARG A 19 15.50 -11.37 3.53
CA ARG A 19 14.24 -11.91 2.99
C ARG A 19 14.42 -12.97 1.91
N SER A 20 15.64 -13.20 1.46
CA SER A 20 15.96 -14.08 0.33
C SER A 20 16.86 -15.25 0.77
N ALA A 21 17.17 -16.14 -0.17
CA ALA A 21 18.16 -17.19 0.03
C ALA A 21 19.60 -16.67 0.20
N GLY A 22 19.85 -15.37 -0.04
CA GLY A 22 21.15 -14.75 0.10
C GLY A 22 22.07 -14.96 -1.11
N TRP A 23 21.52 -14.98 -2.33
CA TRP A 23 22.35 -15.10 -3.55
C TRP A 23 23.27 -13.89 -3.71
N PRO A 24 24.60 -14.10 -3.94
CA PRO A 24 25.54 -13.01 -4.17
C PRO A 24 25.25 -12.26 -5.47
N CYS A 25 25.24 -10.92 -5.40
CA CYS A 25 25.14 -10.04 -6.57
C CYS A 25 26.51 -9.59 -7.07
N ARG A 26 27.57 -9.72 -6.24
CA ARG A 26 28.96 -9.37 -6.52
C ARG A 26 29.14 -7.91 -6.99
N ASP A 27 28.37 -6.98 -6.42
CA ASP A 27 28.43 -5.55 -6.71
C ASP A 27 29.14 -4.76 -5.59
N GLY A 28 29.39 -3.47 -5.82
CA GLY A 28 30.11 -2.62 -4.87
C GLY A 28 29.41 -2.49 -3.52
N VAL A 29 28.07 -2.53 -3.49
CA VAL A 29 27.29 -2.46 -2.24
C VAL A 29 27.52 -3.69 -1.38
N GLU A 30 27.59 -4.86 -2.01
CA GLU A 30 27.88 -6.12 -1.32
C GLU A 30 29.30 -6.15 -0.78
N ILE A 31 30.27 -5.67 -1.56
CA ILE A 31 31.68 -5.56 -1.13
C ILE A 31 31.79 -4.65 0.09
N ASP A 32 31.12 -3.49 0.08
CA ASP A 32 31.11 -2.56 1.21
C ASP A 32 30.53 -3.20 2.46
N LEU A 33 29.44 -3.96 2.33
CA LEU A 33 28.77 -4.62 3.45
C LEU A 33 29.60 -5.81 4.01
N LEU A 34 30.28 -6.56 3.15
CA LEU A 34 31.22 -7.62 3.55
C LEU A 34 32.43 -7.03 4.28
N ALA A 35 33.04 -5.98 3.72
CA ALA A 35 34.18 -5.28 4.32
C ALA A 35 33.82 -4.65 5.68
N ALA A 36 32.59 -4.20 5.84
CA ALA A 36 32.08 -3.68 7.11
C ALA A 36 31.66 -4.75 8.11
N GLY A 37 31.72 -6.04 7.74
CA GLY A 37 31.31 -7.15 8.59
C GLY A 37 29.79 -7.21 8.86
N LEU A 38 28.97 -6.57 8.03
CA LEU A 38 27.51 -6.60 8.14
C LEU A 38 26.90 -7.81 7.41
N LEU A 39 27.61 -8.35 6.43
CA LEU A 39 27.34 -9.60 5.76
C LEU A 39 28.52 -10.57 5.94
N ALA A 40 28.25 -11.84 5.81
CA ALA A 40 29.24 -12.91 5.71
C ALA A 40 28.93 -13.75 4.49
N LEU A 41 29.98 -14.11 3.72
CA LEU A 41 29.90 -15.07 2.64
C LEU A 41 30.10 -16.46 3.26
N GLN A 42 29.21 -17.39 2.99
CA GLN A 42 29.25 -18.77 3.46
C GLN A 42 29.06 -19.71 2.28
N THR A 43 29.58 -20.92 2.40
CA THR A 43 29.33 -21.99 1.43
C THR A 43 28.30 -22.94 2.03
N ASP A 44 27.23 -23.20 1.30
CA ASP A 44 26.21 -24.14 1.73
C ASP A 44 26.66 -25.60 1.59
N SER A 45 25.81 -26.54 2.03
CA SER A 45 26.08 -27.98 1.94
C SER A 45 26.21 -28.53 0.52
N GLN A 46 25.77 -27.74 -0.48
CA GLN A 46 25.84 -28.09 -1.90
C GLN A 46 27.04 -27.42 -2.62
N GLY A 47 27.85 -26.65 -1.89
CA GLY A 47 29.01 -25.95 -2.43
C GLY A 47 28.70 -24.56 -3.04
N TYR A 48 27.49 -24.03 -2.90
CA TYR A 48 27.12 -22.70 -3.39
C TYR A 48 27.46 -21.62 -2.38
N GLU A 49 27.96 -20.49 -2.87
CA GLU A 49 28.19 -19.30 -2.07
C GLU A 49 26.87 -18.63 -1.75
N VAL A 50 26.61 -18.34 -0.47
CA VAL A 50 25.44 -17.64 0.02
C VAL A 50 25.84 -16.53 0.98
N LEU A 51 25.14 -15.41 0.93
CA LEU A 51 25.29 -14.30 1.85
C LEU A 51 24.38 -14.49 3.06
N ARG A 52 24.93 -14.25 4.24
CA ARG A 52 24.17 -14.23 5.49
C ARG A 52 24.41 -12.93 6.22
N LEU A 53 23.37 -12.43 6.90
CA LEU A 53 23.57 -11.34 7.83
C LEU A 53 24.37 -11.80 9.04
N THR A 54 25.32 -10.96 9.44
CA THR A 54 25.97 -11.10 10.73
C THR A 54 25.09 -10.49 11.83
N ASP A 55 25.42 -10.73 13.09
CA ASP A 55 24.77 -10.05 14.23
C ASP A 55 24.87 -8.52 14.13
N ALA A 56 25.98 -8.02 13.58
CA ALA A 56 26.16 -6.59 13.31
C ALA A 56 25.18 -6.10 12.26
N GLY A 57 24.97 -6.84 11.17
CA GLY A 57 23.99 -6.54 10.13
C GLY A 57 22.56 -6.55 10.65
N ILE A 58 22.22 -7.53 11.50
CA ILE A 58 20.90 -7.58 12.16
C ILE A 58 20.69 -6.38 13.06
N ARG A 59 21.69 -6.02 13.89
CA ARG A 59 21.62 -4.83 14.76
C ARG A 59 21.46 -3.54 13.97
N GLU A 60 22.15 -3.39 12.81
CA GLU A 60 21.98 -2.19 11.96
C GLU A 60 20.56 -2.11 11.39
N LEU A 61 19.98 -3.22 10.93
CA LEU A 61 18.58 -3.25 10.49
C LEU A 61 17.61 -2.91 11.62
N ALA A 62 17.81 -3.45 12.81
CA ALA A 62 16.97 -3.17 13.97
C ALA A 62 17.07 -1.68 14.39
N ALA A 63 18.28 -1.13 14.44
CA ALA A 63 18.50 0.28 14.73
C ALA A 63 17.91 1.21 13.66
N ALA A 64 18.01 0.84 12.38
CA ALA A 64 17.39 1.59 11.29
C ALA A 64 15.87 1.61 11.40
N ARG A 65 15.26 0.48 11.76
CA ARG A 65 13.82 0.37 12.01
C ARG A 65 13.39 1.25 13.18
N GLN A 66 14.11 1.22 14.30
CA GLN A 66 13.82 2.06 15.47
C GLN A 66 13.97 3.56 15.16
N ARG A 67 14.99 3.95 14.38
CA ARG A 67 15.15 5.35 13.93
C ARG A 67 13.98 5.78 13.04
N GLY A 68 13.54 4.93 12.11
CA GLY A 68 12.36 5.18 11.29
C GLY A 68 11.08 5.32 12.10
N THR A 69 10.90 4.51 13.14
CA THR A 69 9.74 4.57 14.04
C THR A 69 9.73 5.85 14.88
N ARG A 70 10.92 6.32 15.33
CA ARG A 70 11.05 7.58 16.12
C ARG A 70 10.83 8.85 15.29
N ALA A 71 10.97 8.76 13.98
CA ALA A 71 10.84 9.88 13.02
C ALA A 71 9.51 9.88 12.26
N LEU A 72 8.46 9.24 12.79
CA LEU A 72 7.13 9.31 12.19
C LEU A 72 6.69 10.78 12.11
N SER A 73 6.31 11.20 10.90
CA SER A 73 5.75 12.53 10.69
C SER A 73 4.42 12.67 11.44
N THR A 74 3.97 13.90 11.64
CA THR A 74 2.63 14.15 12.22
C THR A 74 1.54 13.48 11.37
N HIS A 75 1.72 13.47 10.06
CA HIS A 75 0.85 12.76 9.13
C HIS A 75 0.81 11.26 9.41
N ASP A 76 1.96 10.60 9.53
CA ASP A 76 2.02 9.14 9.75
C ASP A 76 1.42 8.75 11.11
N ARG A 77 1.68 9.56 12.16
CA ARG A 77 1.08 9.35 13.48
C ARG A 77 -0.44 9.46 13.44
N LEU A 78 -0.96 10.47 12.73
CA LEU A 78 -2.39 10.67 12.55
C LEU A 78 -3.01 9.51 11.76
N ALA A 79 -2.37 9.09 10.67
CA ALA A 79 -2.82 7.95 9.86
C ALA A 79 -2.83 6.65 10.69
N GLN A 80 -1.77 6.39 11.45
CA GLN A 80 -1.69 5.22 12.33
C GLN A 80 -2.78 5.26 13.40
N ARG A 81 -2.99 6.42 14.03
CA ARG A 81 -4.03 6.59 15.07
C ARG A 81 -5.44 6.40 14.51
N PHE A 82 -5.71 6.91 13.29
CA PHE A 82 -7.00 6.70 12.63
C PHE A 82 -7.18 5.26 12.16
N ALA A 83 -6.11 4.59 11.72
CA ALA A 83 -6.15 3.18 11.40
C ALA A 83 -6.58 2.33 12.62
N GLN A 84 -6.05 2.62 13.81
CA GLN A 84 -6.48 1.95 15.05
C GLN A 84 -7.97 2.21 15.36
N HIS A 85 -8.47 3.42 15.08
CA HIS A 85 -9.89 3.73 15.20
C HIS A 85 -10.75 2.86 14.27
N LEU A 86 -10.33 2.66 13.02
CA LEU A 86 -11.02 1.81 12.05
C LEU A 86 -10.96 0.32 12.44
N LEU A 87 -9.81 -0.15 12.92
CA LEU A 87 -9.64 -1.52 13.42
C LEU A 87 -10.57 -1.79 14.61
N ALA A 88 -10.64 -0.85 15.56
CA ALA A 88 -11.57 -0.93 16.70
C ALA A 88 -13.05 -0.93 16.27
N ALA A 89 -13.37 -0.32 15.13
CA ALA A 89 -14.69 -0.37 14.51
C ALA A 89 -14.94 -1.66 13.70
N GLY A 90 -14.07 -2.67 13.79
CA GLY A 90 -14.21 -3.97 13.14
C GLY A 90 -13.91 -3.97 11.64
N ARG A 91 -13.06 -3.05 11.16
CA ARG A 91 -12.63 -3.01 9.76
C ARG A 91 -11.28 -3.69 9.55
N ILE A 92 -11.05 -4.23 8.38
CA ILE A 92 -9.74 -4.65 7.90
C ILE A 92 -9.11 -3.45 7.21
N VAL A 93 -7.88 -3.07 7.58
CA VAL A 93 -7.25 -1.82 7.18
C VAL A 93 -5.88 -2.06 6.56
N TRP A 94 -5.57 -1.38 5.47
CA TRP A 94 -4.25 -1.32 4.84
C TRP A 94 -3.75 0.11 4.77
N HIS A 95 -2.44 0.29 4.99
CA HIS A 95 -1.76 1.58 4.91
C HIS A 95 -1.01 1.70 3.58
N GLU A 96 -1.14 2.85 2.91
CA GLU A 96 -0.42 3.20 1.67
C GLU A 96 -0.46 2.12 0.58
N LEU A 97 -1.58 1.46 0.42
CA LEU A 97 -1.74 0.41 -0.58
C LEU A 97 -1.75 0.98 -2.00
N SER A 98 -0.85 0.48 -2.85
CA SER A 98 -0.82 0.87 -4.26
C SER A 98 -1.86 0.11 -5.07
N LEU A 99 -2.87 0.83 -5.57
CA LEU A 99 -4.02 0.29 -6.29
C LEU A 99 -4.07 0.85 -7.71
N ARG A 100 -4.59 0.07 -8.66
CA ARG A 100 -4.89 0.55 -10.00
C ARG A 100 -6.34 1.02 -10.07
N ALA A 101 -6.54 2.27 -10.45
CA ALA A 101 -7.85 2.87 -10.68
C ALA A 101 -8.01 3.29 -12.14
N ALA A 102 -9.21 3.10 -12.68
CA ALA A 102 -9.57 3.67 -13.98
C ALA A 102 -10.17 5.06 -13.74
N ILE A 103 -9.70 6.03 -14.49
CA ILE A 103 -10.29 7.37 -14.52
C ILE A 103 -10.72 7.69 -15.95
N GLU A 104 -11.74 8.51 -16.09
CA GLU A 104 -12.09 9.06 -17.38
C GLU A 104 -10.95 9.93 -17.88
N ALA A 105 -10.51 9.71 -19.13
CA ALA A 105 -9.55 10.61 -19.75
C ALA A 105 -10.21 11.99 -19.83
N GLU A 106 -9.54 13.00 -19.33
CA GLU A 106 -9.94 14.40 -19.56
C GLU A 106 -10.01 14.57 -21.08
N ALA A 107 -11.19 14.96 -21.60
CA ALA A 107 -11.36 15.15 -23.04
C ALA A 107 -10.27 16.14 -23.48
N PRO A 108 -9.46 15.83 -24.51
CA PRO A 108 -8.50 16.79 -25.02
C PRO A 108 -9.29 18.03 -25.40
N GLY A 109 -8.94 19.18 -24.79
CA GLY A 109 -9.49 20.46 -25.17
C GLY A 109 -9.45 20.58 -26.71
N PRO A 110 -10.26 21.45 -27.35
CA PRO A 110 -10.37 21.50 -28.79
C PRO A 110 -8.99 21.62 -29.42
N ALA A 111 -8.47 20.46 -29.85
CA ALA A 111 -7.21 20.40 -30.56
C ALA A 111 -7.40 21.11 -31.88
N THR A 112 -6.68 22.20 -32.09
CA THR A 112 -6.48 22.78 -33.41
C THR A 112 -5.99 21.64 -34.32
N PRO A 113 -6.71 21.27 -35.35
CA PRO A 113 -6.29 20.17 -36.19
C PRO A 113 -4.89 20.50 -36.80
N PRO A 114 -3.94 19.55 -36.75
CA PRO A 114 -2.67 19.76 -37.42
C PRO A 114 -2.90 20.00 -38.89
N PRO A 115 -2.11 20.87 -39.55
CA PRO A 115 -2.24 21.10 -40.99
C PRO A 115 -2.01 19.77 -41.72
N VAL A 116 -3.01 19.36 -42.51
CA VAL A 116 -2.95 18.18 -43.33
C VAL A 116 -1.89 18.40 -44.43
N PRO A 117 -0.81 17.63 -44.51
CA PRO A 117 0.06 17.70 -45.68
C PRO A 117 -0.70 17.10 -46.85
N ALA A 118 -0.91 17.90 -47.87
CA ALA A 118 -1.43 17.44 -49.16
C ALA A 118 -0.41 16.48 -49.82
N ALA A 119 -0.95 15.41 -50.37
CA ALA A 119 -0.33 14.50 -51.32
C ALA A 119 0.48 13.31 -50.76
N ALA A 120 -0.14 12.14 -50.84
CA ALA A 120 0.40 11.01 -51.60
C ALA A 120 -0.73 9.98 -51.84
N ALA A 121 -1.27 9.99 -53.01
CA ALA A 121 -2.07 8.88 -53.55
C ALA A 121 -1.12 7.70 -53.81
N THR A 122 -1.31 6.58 -53.11
CA THR A 122 -0.71 5.30 -53.50
C THR A 122 -1.70 4.16 -53.28
N ALA A 123 -2.13 3.64 -54.39
CA ALA A 123 -2.51 2.27 -54.72
C ALA A 123 -3.13 1.36 -53.65
N SER A 124 -4.41 1.12 -53.80
CA SER A 124 -5.16 0.02 -53.21
C SER A 124 -4.59 -1.34 -53.64
N LEU A 125 -4.19 -2.17 -52.68
CA LEU A 125 -4.09 -3.61 -52.90
C LEU A 125 -5.45 -4.24 -52.61
N PRO A 126 -5.92 -5.24 -53.40
CA PRO A 126 -7.23 -5.86 -53.18
C PRO A 126 -7.22 -6.68 -51.90
N ALA A 127 -8.22 -6.46 -51.04
CA ALA A 127 -8.49 -7.26 -49.87
C ALA A 127 -8.92 -8.67 -50.30
N LEU A 128 -8.27 -9.70 -49.78
CA LEU A 128 -8.47 -11.11 -50.12
C LEU A 128 -9.52 -11.84 -49.28
N TRP A 129 -10.24 -11.11 -48.42
CA TRP A 129 -11.30 -11.70 -47.58
C TRP A 129 -12.48 -10.75 -47.55
N ASP A 130 -13.57 -11.15 -48.21
CA ASP A 130 -14.89 -10.57 -48.05
C ASP A 130 -15.46 -11.07 -46.74
N ASP A 131 -15.42 -10.25 -45.69
CA ASP A 131 -16.24 -10.43 -44.49
C ASP A 131 -17.31 -9.35 -44.46
N GLU A 132 -18.55 -9.83 -44.30
CA GLU A 132 -19.81 -9.10 -44.33
C GLU A 132 -19.78 -7.77 -43.59
N GLU A 133 -20.37 -6.76 -44.24
CA GLU A 133 -20.65 -5.42 -43.72
C GLU A 133 -21.31 -5.46 -42.34
N CYS A 134 -20.49 -5.43 -41.30
CA CYS A 134 -20.94 -4.97 -40.01
C CYS A 134 -20.79 -3.45 -39.99
N THR A 135 -21.83 -2.74 -40.39
CA THR A 135 -21.94 -1.30 -40.19
C THR A 135 -21.79 -1.01 -38.71
N PRO A 136 -20.75 -0.31 -38.25
CA PRO A 136 -20.66 0.06 -36.87
C PRO A 136 -21.74 1.10 -36.57
N THR A 137 -22.76 0.69 -35.84
CA THR A 137 -23.65 1.60 -35.13
C THR A 137 -22.78 2.61 -34.39
N PRO A 138 -23.11 3.92 -34.40
CA PRO A 138 -22.36 4.90 -33.62
C PRO A 138 -22.54 4.58 -32.14
N GLN A 139 -21.80 3.62 -31.65
CA GLN A 139 -21.62 3.43 -30.20
C GLN A 139 -21.05 4.74 -29.68
N ALA A 140 -21.80 5.38 -28.78
CA ALA A 140 -21.31 6.52 -27.99
C ALA A 140 -19.86 6.22 -27.60
N ARG A 141 -18.92 7.05 -28.05
CA ARG A 141 -17.49 6.91 -27.75
C ARG A 141 -17.38 6.82 -26.24
N ALA A 142 -17.23 5.59 -25.73
CA ALA A 142 -16.93 5.38 -24.33
C ALA A 142 -15.69 6.22 -24.03
N ALA A 143 -15.78 7.13 -23.08
CA ALA A 143 -14.68 7.98 -22.69
C ALA A 143 -13.47 7.06 -22.46
N ALA A 144 -12.35 7.37 -23.10
CA ALA A 144 -11.17 6.53 -23.02
C ALA A 144 -10.74 6.43 -21.54
N GLN A 145 -10.81 5.25 -20.96
CA GLN A 145 -10.39 5.02 -19.60
C GLN A 145 -8.87 4.97 -19.53
N VAL A 146 -8.29 5.79 -18.66
CA VAL A 146 -6.85 5.80 -18.38
C VAL A 146 -6.61 5.16 -17.03
N TRP A 147 -5.74 4.15 -16.99
CA TRP A 147 -5.33 3.52 -15.75
C TRP A 147 -4.29 4.34 -15.02
N ARG A 148 -4.55 4.65 -13.76
CA ARG A 148 -3.61 5.35 -12.88
C ARG A 148 -3.36 4.57 -11.60
N MET A 149 -2.15 4.74 -11.07
CA MET A 149 -1.83 4.24 -9.74
C MET A 149 -2.39 5.21 -8.70
N ALA A 150 -3.22 4.69 -7.82
CA ALA A 150 -3.75 5.37 -6.66
C ALA A 150 -3.11 4.77 -5.40
N ARG A 151 -2.73 5.64 -4.46
CA ARG A 151 -2.13 5.23 -3.19
C ARG A 151 -2.78 6.02 -2.06
N PRO A 152 -3.97 5.58 -1.61
CA PRO A 152 -4.61 6.20 -0.46
C PRO A 152 -3.79 5.99 0.80
N ASP A 153 -3.85 6.94 1.74
CA ASP A 153 -3.19 6.81 3.03
C ASP A 153 -3.73 5.59 3.79
N LEU A 154 -5.05 5.40 3.79
CA LEU A 154 -5.69 4.20 4.33
C LEU A 154 -6.78 3.70 3.39
N PHE A 155 -6.76 2.40 3.16
CA PHE A 155 -7.83 1.66 2.49
C PHE A 155 -8.42 0.67 3.49
N SER A 156 -9.74 0.56 3.57
CA SER A 156 -10.38 -0.36 4.49
C SER A 156 -11.62 -1.00 3.93
N VAL A 157 -11.90 -2.22 4.41
CA VAL A 157 -13.16 -2.92 4.13
C VAL A 157 -13.77 -3.40 5.45
N ARG A 158 -15.07 -3.61 5.47
CA ARG A 158 -15.72 -4.24 6.62
C ARG A 158 -15.28 -5.71 6.72
N ASN A 159 -15.00 -6.19 7.91
CA ASN A 159 -14.73 -7.61 8.16
C ASN A 159 -16.02 -8.42 8.04
N THR A 160 -16.31 -8.93 6.84
CA THR A 160 -17.52 -9.66 6.50
C THR A 160 -17.26 -10.70 5.42
N THR A 161 -18.02 -11.78 5.43
CA THR A 161 -18.04 -12.80 4.38
C THR A 161 -19.11 -12.52 3.32
N VAL A 162 -19.97 -11.52 3.51
CA VAL A 162 -21.03 -11.15 2.59
C VAL A 162 -20.55 -10.01 1.68
N PRO A 163 -20.36 -10.25 0.36
CA PRO A 163 -19.83 -9.24 -0.56
C PRO A 163 -20.60 -7.92 -0.58
N ALA A 164 -21.93 -7.98 -0.43
CA ALA A 164 -22.80 -6.79 -0.42
C ALA A 164 -22.56 -5.86 0.80
N TYR A 165 -21.90 -6.36 1.86
CA TYR A 165 -21.62 -5.60 3.07
C TYR A 165 -20.14 -5.22 3.22
N LEU A 166 -19.35 -5.44 2.17
CA LEU A 166 -17.90 -5.22 2.21
C LEU A 166 -17.54 -3.77 2.49
N GLN A 167 -18.28 -2.83 1.92
CA GLN A 167 -18.17 -1.40 2.10
C GLN A 167 -16.70 -0.91 2.03
N PRO A 168 -16.06 -0.97 0.85
CA PRO A 168 -14.71 -0.45 0.68
C PRO A 168 -14.70 1.07 0.91
N MET A 169 -13.73 1.52 1.70
CA MET A 169 -13.56 2.94 2.05
C MET A 169 -12.12 3.37 1.83
N VAL A 170 -11.97 4.61 1.38
CA VAL A 170 -10.69 5.33 1.30
C VAL A 170 -10.70 6.45 2.33
N HIS A 171 -9.58 6.59 3.06
CA HIS A 171 -9.37 7.70 3.97
C HIS A 171 -8.06 8.39 3.62
N GLU A 172 -8.15 9.67 3.33
CA GLU A 172 -7.02 10.55 3.00
C GLU A 172 -6.73 11.43 4.21
N VAL A 173 -5.55 11.28 4.76
CA VAL A 173 -5.13 11.96 6.00
C VAL A 173 -4.40 13.24 5.65
N LYS A 174 -4.72 14.33 6.33
CA LYS A 174 -4.10 15.64 6.14
C LYS A 174 -3.68 16.24 7.48
N ALA A 175 -2.39 16.31 7.71
CA ALA A 175 -1.85 16.83 8.95
C ALA A 175 -1.77 18.36 8.99
N SER A 176 -1.84 19.05 7.83
CA SER A 176 -1.75 20.48 7.73
C SER A 176 -2.67 21.05 6.65
N ARG A 177 -2.99 22.34 6.80
CA ARG A 177 -3.78 23.08 5.80
C ARG A 177 -3.10 23.12 4.43
N ALA A 178 -1.78 23.30 4.40
CA ALA A 178 -1.02 23.35 3.14
C ALA A 178 -1.10 22.03 2.37
N ASP A 179 -1.03 20.90 3.07
CA ASP A 179 -1.17 19.56 2.51
C ASP A 179 -2.58 19.34 1.94
N LEU A 180 -3.62 19.69 2.71
CA LEU A 180 -4.99 19.62 2.24
C LEU A 180 -5.24 20.46 0.98
N LEU A 181 -4.84 21.73 0.98
CA LEU A 181 -5.01 22.61 -0.18
C LEU A 181 -4.24 22.12 -1.42
N SER A 182 -3.07 21.54 -1.22
CA SER A 182 -2.33 20.88 -2.30
C SER A 182 -3.11 19.70 -2.87
N ASP A 183 -3.67 18.85 -2.03
CA ASP A 183 -4.45 17.68 -2.45
C ASP A 183 -5.74 18.08 -3.19
N LEU A 184 -6.43 19.09 -2.72
CA LEU A 184 -7.67 19.60 -3.33
C LEU A 184 -7.48 20.15 -4.77
N ARG A 185 -6.25 20.41 -5.21
CA ARG A 185 -5.96 20.79 -6.61
C ARG A 185 -5.92 19.57 -7.55
N HIS A 186 -5.80 18.34 -7.03
CA HIS A 186 -5.60 17.12 -7.81
C HIS A 186 -6.92 16.36 -8.04
N ALA A 187 -7.77 16.86 -8.94
CA ALA A 187 -9.07 16.24 -9.25
C ALA A 187 -8.95 14.78 -9.70
N ALA A 188 -7.97 14.44 -10.54
CA ALA A 188 -7.76 13.09 -11.04
C ALA A 188 -7.43 12.08 -9.92
N LYS A 189 -6.72 12.52 -8.86
CA LYS A 189 -6.45 11.69 -7.68
C LYS A 189 -7.75 11.36 -6.94
N ARG A 190 -8.62 12.34 -6.75
CA ARG A 190 -9.92 12.17 -6.08
C ARG A 190 -10.85 11.25 -6.88
N GLN A 191 -10.89 11.40 -8.21
CA GLN A 191 -11.65 10.49 -9.09
C GLN A 191 -11.16 9.05 -8.96
N ALA A 192 -9.84 8.84 -8.94
CA ALA A 192 -9.26 7.53 -8.73
C ALA A 192 -9.67 6.90 -7.39
N TYR A 193 -9.73 7.68 -6.33
CA TYR A 193 -10.17 7.20 -5.03
C TYR A 193 -11.66 6.86 -5.01
N GLN A 194 -12.51 7.71 -5.58
CA GLN A 194 -13.95 7.44 -5.69
C GLN A 194 -14.26 6.19 -6.51
N TRP A 195 -13.43 5.89 -7.52
CA TRP A 195 -13.56 4.68 -8.31
C TRP A 195 -13.22 3.40 -7.51
N LEU A 196 -12.35 3.51 -6.48
CA LEU A 196 -11.88 2.38 -5.68
C LEU A 196 -12.75 2.06 -4.48
N CYS A 197 -13.71 2.90 -4.12
CA CYS A 197 -14.44 2.75 -2.87
C CYS A 197 -15.90 3.20 -3.00
N GLU A 198 -16.72 2.75 -2.05
CA GLU A 198 -18.09 3.21 -1.91
C GLU A 198 -18.17 4.56 -1.20
N GLU A 199 -17.21 4.83 -0.33
CA GLU A 199 -17.15 6.05 0.47
C GLU A 199 -15.70 6.51 0.61
N CYS A 200 -15.48 7.82 0.41
CA CYS A 200 -14.16 8.43 0.52
C CYS A 200 -14.19 9.57 1.55
N TYR A 201 -13.22 9.57 2.46
CA TYR A 201 -13.15 10.49 3.59
C TYR A 201 -11.84 11.26 3.61
N TYR A 202 -11.92 12.53 4.05
CA TYR A 202 -10.78 13.26 4.55
C TYR A 202 -10.72 13.17 6.07
N VAL A 203 -9.51 13.05 6.61
CA VAL A 203 -9.24 12.96 8.05
C VAL A 203 -8.20 14.00 8.42
N PHE A 204 -8.52 14.94 9.31
CA PHE A 204 -7.59 15.99 9.71
C PHE A 204 -7.83 16.48 11.15
N PRO A 205 -6.84 17.12 11.81
CA PRO A 205 -7.01 17.74 13.10
C PRO A 205 -7.93 18.96 13.01
N ALA A 206 -8.63 19.26 14.10
CA ALA A 206 -9.41 20.48 14.24
C ALA A 206 -8.56 21.73 13.93
N GLY A 207 -9.12 22.67 13.17
CA GLY A 207 -8.45 23.90 12.75
C GLY A 207 -7.66 23.80 11.44
N VAL A 208 -7.52 22.61 10.84
CA VAL A 208 -6.88 22.45 9.53
C VAL A 208 -7.80 22.97 8.41
N ALA A 209 -9.08 22.66 8.46
CA ALA A 209 -10.08 23.14 7.50
C ALA A 209 -11.48 23.16 8.11
N GLN A 210 -12.40 23.83 7.40
CA GLN A 210 -13.84 23.75 7.64
C GLN A 210 -14.43 22.65 6.75
N VAL A 211 -15.57 22.07 7.18
CA VAL A 211 -16.23 20.98 6.45
C VAL A 211 -16.65 21.41 5.04
N GLU A 212 -17.06 22.69 4.89
CA GLU A 212 -17.51 23.29 3.65
C GLU A 212 -16.41 23.44 2.59
N GLU A 213 -15.15 23.41 3.01
CA GLU A 213 -14.00 23.47 2.10
C GLU A 213 -13.75 22.12 1.38
N ILE A 214 -14.30 21.04 1.93
CA ILE A 214 -14.16 19.69 1.36
C ILE A 214 -15.30 19.45 0.36
N PRO A 215 -15.05 18.98 -0.86
CA PRO A 215 -16.08 18.69 -1.86
C PRO A 215 -17.19 17.76 -1.33
N ASP A 216 -18.43 17.98 -1.71
CA ASP A 216 -19.62 17.26 -1.21
C ASP A 216 -19.55 15.72 -1.23
N PRO A 217 -18.99 15.06 -2.26
CA PRO A 217 -18.95 13.59 -2.28
C PRO A 217 -18.11 12.97 -1.16
N PHE A 218 -17.21 13.77 -0.54
CA PHE A 218 -16.28 13.29 0.48
C PHE A 218 -16.83 13.51 1.88
N GLY A 219 -16.69 12.49 2.72
CA GLY A 219 -16.95 12.62 4.15
C GLY A 219 -15.80 13.31 4.88
N VAL A 220 -16.04 13.73 6.11
CA VAL A 220 -15.07 14.47 6.92
C VAL A 220 -15.02 13.92 8.32
N TRP A 221 -13.84 13.45 8.71
CA TRP A 221 -13.47 13.09 10.07
C TRP A 221 -12.53 14.16 10.64
N VAL A 222 -12.81 14.60 11.84
CA VAL A 222 -11.97 15.58 12.55
C VAL A 222 -11.45 14.98 13.83
N LEU A 223 -10.14 15.16 14.06
CA LEU A 223 -9.50 14.85 15.34
C LEU A 223 -9.55 16.07 16.24
N HIS A 224 -10.22 15.95 17.38
CA HIS A 224 -10.22 16.95 18.44
C HIS A 224 -9.15 16.61 19.50
N GLY A 225 -8.22 17.54 19.74
CA GLY A 225 -7.14 17.40 20.69
C GLY A 225 -5.82 16.83 20.10
N PRO A 226 -4.87 16.42 20.93
CA PRO A 226 -3.58 15.87 20.51
C PRO A 226 -3.73 14.58 19.72
N VAL A 227 -2.80 14.31 18.79
CA VAL A 227 -2.85 13.11 17.93
C VAL A 227 -2.91 11.82 18.74
N GLU A 228 -2.20 11.77 19.85
CA GLU A 228 -2.06 10.57 20.69
C GLU A 228 -3.31 10.25 21.52
N THR A 229 -4.02 11.26 21.98
CA THR A 229 -5.11 11.13 22.97
C THR A 229 -6.45 11.70 22.51
N GLY A 230 -6.44 12.44 21.40
CA GLY A 230 -7.62 13.10 20.86
C GLY A 230 -8.70 12.12 20.42
N ARG A 231 -9.91 12.63 20.25
CA ARG A 231 -11.08 11.89 19.80
C ARG A 231 -11.44 12.24 18.35
N PHE A 232 -11.68 11.21 17.54
CA PHE A 232 -12.23 11.38 16.20
C PHE A 232 -13.73 11.60 16.25
N GLU A 233 -14.20 12.55 15.44
CA GLU A 233 -15.61 12.88 15.25
C GLU A 233 -15.93 12.89 13.75
N LEU A 234 -16.99 12.22 13.35
CA LEU A 234 -17.52 12.26 11.99
C LEU A 234 -18.42 13.50 11.87
N LEU A 235 -17.90 14.55 11.24
CA LEU A 235 -18.67 15.79 11.02
C LEU A 235 -19.59 15.71 9.81
N ARG A 236 -19.19 14.98 8.78
CA ARG A 236 -19.99 14.77 7.57
C ARG A 236 -19.79 13.35 7.04
N PRO A 237 -20.86 12.56 6.85
CA PRO A 237 -20.76 11.27 6.17
C PRO A 237 -20.40 11.50 4.68
N ALA A 238 -19.65 10.57 4.10
CA ALA A 238 -19.40 10.56 2.66
C ALA A 238 -20.67 10.18 1.89
N ARG A 239 -20.78 10.66 0.67
CA ARG A 239 -21.82 10.19 -0.24
C ARG A 239 -21.51 8.74 -0.63
N HIS A 240 -22.45 7.85 -0.34
CA HIS A 240 -22.34 6.45 -0.73
C HIS A 240 -22.51 6.28 -2.23
N ALA A 241 -21.64 5.53 -2.88
CA ALA A 241 -21.71 5.17 -4.29
C ALA A 241 -21.39 3.69 -4.44
N GLY A 242 -22.24 2.93 -5.13
CA GLY A 242 -21.99 1.50 -5.35
C GLY A 242 -20.64 1.27 -6.03
N CYS A 243 -19.82 0.40 -5.45
CA CYS A 243 -18.49 0.05 -5.96
C CYS A 243 -18.36 -1.47 -6.07
N ARG A 244 -17.86 -1.93 -7.21
CA ARG A 244 -17.43 -3.31 -7.39
C ARG A 244 -15.92 -3.34 -7.55
N LEU A 245 -15.22 -3.87 -6.56
CA LEU A 245 -13.77 -3.96 -6.58
C LEU A 245 -13.31 -4.84 -7.75
N PRO A 246 -12.45 -4.32 -8.65
CA PRO A 246 -11.88 -5.11 -9.74
C PRO A 246 -10.95 -6.21 -9.22
N PHE A 247 -10.76 -7.26 -10.02
CA PHE A 247 -9.85 -8.35 -9.68
C PHE A 247 -8.43 -7.87 -9.35
N ALA A 248 -7.92 -6.83 -10.05
CA ALA A 248 -6.60 -6.26 -9.77
C ALA A 248 -6.47 -5.68 -8.35
N VAL A 249 -7.57 -5.13 -7.80
CA VAL A 249 -7.61 -4.64 -6.41
C VAL A 249 -7.59 -5.82 -5.44
N TRP A 250 -8.38 -6.86 -5.68
CA TRP A 250 -8.34 -8.09 -4.87
C TRP A 250 -6.94 -8.69 -4.86
N MET A 251 -6.26 -8.77 -5.98
CA MET A 251 -4.89 -9.25 -6.06
C MET A 251 -3.91 -8.38 -5.29
N ALA A 252 -4.11 -7.06 -5.24
CA ALA A 252 -3.29 -6.16 -4.43
C ALA A 252 -3.52 -6.39 -2.93
N LEU A 253 -4.79 -6.54 -2.51
CA LEU A 253 -5.15 -6.86 -1.12
C LEU A 253 -4.56 -8.20 -0.65
N CYS A 254 -4.65 -9.25 -1.49
CA CYS A 254 -4.08 -10.56 -1.17
C CYS A 254 -2.53 -10.55 -1.02
N LYS A 255 -1.85 -9.66 -1.73
CA LYS A 255 -0.37 -9.52 -1.64
C LYS A 255 0.08 -8.62 -0.50
N ALA A 256 -0.80 -7.79 0.04
CA ALA A 256 -0.52 -6.86 1.11
C ALA A 256 -0.88 -7.47 2.47
N THR A 257 -0.14 -7.09 3.49
CA THR A 257 -0.47 -7.46 4.87
C THR A 257 -1.36 -6.38 5.48
N PRO A 258 -2.57 -6.69 5.96
CA PRO A 258 -3.40 -5.73 6.66
C PRO A 258 -2.75 -5.33 7.99
N LEU A 259 -3.10 -4.15 8.47
CA LEU A 259 -2.71 -3.70 9.80
C LEU A 259 -3.39 -4.57 10.86
N ARG A 260 -2.72 -4.72 11.99
CA ARG A 260 -3.25 -5.44 13.16
C ARG A 260 -3.61 -4.46 14.26
N ALA A 261 -4.64 -4.78 15.02
CA ALA A 261 -4.96 -4.05 16.23
C ALA A 261 -3.82 -4.21 17.26
N GLU A 262 -3.62 -3.19 18.10
CA GLU A 262 -2.71 -3.31 19.24
C GLU A 262 -3.23 -4.39 20.18
N GLY A 263 -2.38 -5.37 20.49
CA GLY A 263 -2.75 -6.50 21.36
C GLY A 263 -3.37 -7.71 20.64
N ASP A 264 -3.56 -7.67 19.33
CA ASP A 264 -3.92 -8.88 18.58
C ASP A 264 -2.81 -9.92 18.73
N PRO A 265 -3.11 -11.12 19.27
CA PRO A 265 -2.11 -12.17 19.35
C PRO A 265 -1.63 -12.48 17.93
N ALA A 266 -0.31 -12.55 17.74
CA ALA A 266 0.23 -13.09 16.50
C ALA A 266 -0.40 -14.47 16.30
N GLN A 267 -0.97 -14.73 15.14
CA GLN A 267 -1.51 -16.05 14.82
C GLN A 267 -0.37 -17.07 15.03
N VAL A 268 -0.49 -17.88 16.08
CA VAL A 268 0.44 -18.97 16.35
C VAL A 268 0.37 -19.89 15.14
N GLN A 269 1.52 -20.21 14.51
CA GLN A 269 1.53 -21.17 13.41
C GLN A 269 0.97 -22.48 13.93
N LEU A 270 0.06 -23.10 13.17
CA LEU A 270 -0.41 -24.45 13.46
C LEU A 270 0.84 -25.37 13.53
N GLY A 271 1.19 -25.87 14.72
CA GLY A 271 2.39 -26.67 14.96
C GLY A 271 3.34 -26.11 16.00
N ASP A 272 3.14 -24.87 16.48
CA ASP A 272 3.88 -24.29 17.59
C ASP A 272 3.16 -24.49 18.96
N GLU A 273 2.31 -25.49 19.00
CA GLU A 273 1.87 -26.05 20.28
C GLU A 273 3.12 -26.70 20.88
N GLY A 274 3.67 -26.02 21.88
CA GLY A 274 4.91 -26.39 22.51
C GLY A 274 4.98 -27.90 22.70
N LEU A 275 6.04 -28.50 22.23
CA LEU A 275 6.44 -29.82 22.66
C LEU A 275 6.52 -29.74 24.17
N GLY A 276 5.39 -30.08 24.83
CA GLY A 276 5.38 -30.26 26.27
C GLY A 276 6.53 -31.18 26.60
N GLU A 277 7.39 -30.73 27.48
CA GLU A 277 8.50 -31.50 27.99
C GLU A 277 7.96 -32.90 28.35
N PRO A 278 8.56 -33.99 27.83
CA PRO A 278 8.06 -35.34 28.12
C PRO A 278 8.07 -35.52 29.65
N PRO A 279 7.06 -36.14 30.25
CA PRO A 279 7.04 -36.38 31.67
C PRO A 279 8.32 -37.12 32.08
N GLY A 280 9.06 -36.51 33.00
CA GLY A 280 10.27 -37.10 33.56
C GLY A 280 10.03 -38.53 34.02
N PRO A 281 11.05 -39.40 34.03
CA PRO A 281 10.89 -40.78 34.41
C PRO A 281 10.39 -40.89 35.86
N ALA A 282 9.30 -41.67 36.02
CA ALA A 282 8.71 -41.95 37.35
C ALA A 282 9.79 -42.55 38.24
N GLU A 283 10.02 -41.96 39.41
CA GLU A 283 10.90 -42.55 40.43
C GLU A 283 10.33 -43.89 40.88
N PRO A 284 11.18 -44.95 40.99
CA PRO A 284 10.73 -46.24 41.51
C PRO A 284 10.43 -46.12 42.98
N GLY A 285 9.16 -46.37 43.34
CA GLY A 285 8.70 -46.43 44.72
C GLY A 285 9.51 -47.41 45.52
N GLY A 286 10.08 -46.96 46.67
CA GLY A 286 10.77 -47.77 47.61
C GLY A 286 9.81 -48.76 48.33
N PRO A 287 10.35 -49.91 48.78
CA PRO A 287 9.53 -50.94 49.39
C PRO A 287 9.15 -50.57 50.86
N VAL A 288 7.92 -50.90 51.21
CA VAL A 288 7.47 -51.04 52.60
C VAL A 288 7.59 -52.49 53.00
#